data_f028bc8fbe7d93d429cab95eb579a409
#
_entry.id   f028bc8fbe7d93d429cab95eb579a409
#
_cell.length_a   1.000
_cell.length_b   1.000
_cell.length_c   1.000
_cell.angle_alpha   90.00
_cell.angle_beta   90.00
_cell.angle_gamma   90.00
#
_symmetry.space_group_name_H-M   'P 1'
#
loop_
_entity.id
_entity.type
_entity.pdbx_description
1 polymer ?
#
loop_
_entity_poly.entity_id
_entity_poly.type
_entity_poly.pdbx_seq_one_letter_code
_entity_poly.pdbx_strand_id
1 'polypeptide(L)'
;MGMLASARGPSSPARDILATRIRTFIAKRLGVDVDSVIVDSHFRDDLGLDLLDVVELTMLIEKEFVKREIADSSDEIEFVGDLISHIEVHQQG
;
A
#
# COMPACT_ATOMS: atom_id res chain seq x y z
N MET A 1 7.21 -24.44 18.19
CA MET A 1 7.13 -24.07 17.99
C MET A 1 6.99 -23.27 17.29
N GLY A 2 6.68 -23.13 16.72
CA GLY A 2 6.60 -22.36 16.15
C GLY A 2 6.46 -21.39 16.15
N MET A 3 6.44 -20.91 16.22
CA MET A 3 6.28 -20.02 16.25
C MET A 3 6.79 -19.28 15.86
N LEU A 4 7.07 -19.23 15.68
CA LEU A 4 7.68 -18.53 15.33
C LEU A 4 7.46 -17.77 14.32
N ALA A 5 7.09 -18.07 13.62
CA ALA A 5 6.80 -17.40 12.58
C ALA A 5 6.20 -16.16 12.73
N SER A 6 5.57 -15.99 13.64
CA SER A 6 4.91 -14.83 13.82
C SER A 6 5.70 -13.73 14.15
N ALA A 7 6.92 -13.82 14.06
CA ALA A 7 7.74 -12.79 14.43
C ALA A 7 7.42 -11.54 13.74
N ARG A 8 6.94 -11.49 12.58
CA ARG A 8 6.66 -10.30 12.03
C ARG A 8 5.28 -9.91 12.22
N GLY A 9 4.69 -10.35 13.12
CA GLY A 9 3.37 -9.97 13.36
C GLY A 9 2.46 -10.71 12.48
N PRO A 10 1.24 -10.77 12.76
CA PRO A 10 0.34 -11.58 12.08
C PRO A 10 -0.01 -11.00 10.75
N SER A 11 0.02 -11.81 9.75
CA SER A 11 -0.55 -11.43 8.57
C SER A 11 -1.89 -12.05 8.55
N SER A 12 -2.92 -11.34 8.47
CA SER A 12 -4.24 -11.91 8.42
C SER A 12 -4.63 -12.13 6.98
N PRO A 13 -5.54 -13.02 6.68
CA PRO A 13 -6.00 -13.18 5.32
C PRO A 13 -6.58 -11.89 4.75
N ALA A 14 -7.24 -11.12 5.57
CA ALA A 14 -7.82 -9.87 5.10
C ALA A 14 -6.75 -8.89 4.67
N ARG A 15 -5.67 -8.82 5.45
CA ARG A 15 -4.58 -7.93 5.08
C ARG A 15 -3.88 -8.41 3.83
N ASP A 16 -3.71 -9.71 3.66
CA ASP A 16 -3.06 -10.25 2.48
C ASP A 16 -3.88 -9.96 1.22
N ILE A 17 -5.18 -10.06 1.31
CA ILE A 17 -6.04 -9.74 0.20
C ILE A 17 -5.94 -8.26 -0.13
N LEU A 18 -5.99 -7.42 0.88
CA LEU A 18 -5.90 -5.98 0.67
C LEU A 18 -4.56 -5.62 0.04
N ALA A 19 -3.49 -6.20 0.56
CA ALA A 19 -2.16 -5.91 0.02
C ALA A 19 -2.07 -6.30 -1.45
N THR A 20 -2.60 -7.45 -1.81
CA THR A 20 -2.58 -7.90 -3.19
C THR A 20 -3.38 -6.95 -4.08
N ARG A 21 -4.53 -6.53 -3.61
CA ARG A 21 -5.37 -5.64 -4.39
C ARG A 21 -4.72 -4.28 -4.59
N ILE A 22 -4.11 -3.76 -3.55
CA ILE A 22 -3.44 -2.47 -3.67
C ILE A 22 -2.23 -2.59 -4.60
N ARG A 23 -1.44 -3.64 -4.45
CA ARG A 23 -0.28 -3.84 -5.32
C ARG A 23 -0.72 -3.96 -6.78
N THR A 24 -1.80 -4.67 -7.03
CA THR A 24 -2.31 -4.82 -8.38
C THR A 24 -2.77 -3.48 -8.95
N PHE A 25 -3.44 -2.69 -8.12
CA PHE A 25 -3.88 -1.37 -8.55
C PHE A 25 -2.67 -0.51 -8.93
N ILE A 26 -1.65 -0.51 -8.10
CA ILE A 26 -0.44 0.27 -8.38
C ILE A 26 0.22 -0.21 -9.66
N ALA A 27 0.35 -1.52 -9.82
CA ALA A 27 1.01 -2.08 -11.00
C ALA A 27 0.28 -1.70 -12.28
N LYS A 28 -1.03 -1.75 -12.25
CA LYS A 28 -1.80 -1.35 -13.42
C LYS A 28 -1.65 0.12 -13.70
N ARG A 29 -1.62 0.92 -12.67
CA ARG A 29 -1.52 2.36 -12.85
C ARG A 29 -0.17 2.74 -13.44
N LEU A 30 0.88 2.03 -13.03
CA LEU A 30 2.22 2.33 -13.50
C LEU A 30 2.60 1.56 -14.76
N GLY A 31 1.80 0.60 -15.17
CA GLY A 31 2.11 -0.17 -16.36
C GLY A 31 3.22 -1.16 -16.14
N VAL A 32 3.35 -1.72 -14.95
CA VAL A 32 4.40 -2.67 -14.65
C VAL A 32 3.78 -3.96 -14.13
N ASP A 33 4.59 -4.99 -14.03
CA ASP A 33 4.12 -6.25 -13.46
C ASP A 33 3.87 -6.13 -11.99
N VAL A 34 2.85 -6.82 -11.49
CA VAL A 34 2.56 -6.77 -10.07
C VAL A 34 3.73 -7.31 -9.24
N ASP A 35 4.52 -8.20 -9.81
CA ASP A 35 5.68 -8.72 -9.09
C ASP A 35 6.74 -7.66 -8.86
N SER A 36 6.68 -6.56 -9.59
CA SER A 36 7.61 -5.45 -9.38
C SER A 36 7.15 -4.52 -8.28
N VAL A 37 5.96 -4.72 -7.74
CA VAL A 37 5.41 -3.83 -6.73
C VAL A 37 5.25 -4.64 -5.45
N ILE A 38 6.26 -4.62 -4.62
CA ILE A 38 6.21 -5.40 -3.39
C ILE A 38 6.14 -4.46 -2.19
N VAL A 39 5.87 -5.03 -1.04
CA VAL A 39 5.68 -4.25 0.17
C VAL A 39 6.91 -3.38 0.46
N ASP A 40 8.08 -3.88 0.16
CA ASP A 40 9.31 -3.15 0.42
C ASP A 40 9.72 -2.20 -0.69
N SER A 41 8.95 -2.10 -1.75
CA SER A 41 9.27 -1.17 -2.82
C SER A 41 9.13 0.27 -2.35
N HIS A 42 10.15 1.07 -2.60
CA HIS A 42 10.12 2.49 -2.27
C HIS A 42 9.53 3.23 -3.46
N PHE A 43 8.54 4.06 -3.21
CA PHE A 43 7.85 4.72 -4.33
C PHE A 43 8.80 5.54 -5.19
N ARG A 44 9.75 6.22 -4.58
CA ARG A 44 10.65 7.07 -5.34
C ARG A 44 11.85 6.31 -5.87
N ASP A 45 12.50 5.53 -5.03
CA ASP A 45 13.76 4.90 -5.41
C ASP A 45 13.55 3.67 -6.27
N ASP A 46 12.50 2.92 -6.02
CA ASP A 46 12.27 1.67 -6.73
C ASP A 46 11.26 1.82 -7.85
N LEU A 47 10.26 2.65 -7.65
CA LEU A 47 9.19 2.79 -8.63
C LEU A 47 9.28 4.08 -9.44
N GLY A 48 10.20 4.96 -9.08
CA GLY A 48 10.44 6.14 -9.89
C GLY A 48 9.39 7.22 -9.80
N LEU A 49 8.60 7.25 -8.74
CA LEU A 49 7.56 8.24 -8.58
C LEU A 49 8.08 9.43 -7.79
N ASP A 50 7.63 10.61 -8.13
CA ASP A 50 7.98 11.77 -7.31
C ASP A 50 6.90 11.98 -6.26
N LEU A 51 7.06 13.00 -5.45
CA LEU A 51 6.14 13.22 -4.34
C LEU A 51 4.72 13.45 -4.82
N LEU A 52 4.56 14.21 -5.88
CA LEU A 52 3.22 14.49 -6.39
C LEU A 52 2.56 13.21 -6.90
N ASP A 53 3.34 12.37 -7.57
CA ASP A 53 2.81 11.10 -8.05
C ASP A 53 2.34 10.23 -6.89
N VAL A 54 3.08 10.22 -5.79
CA VAL A 54 2.71 9.43 -4.62
C VAL A 54 1.42 9.99 -4.01
N VAL A 55 1.31 11.29 -3.93
CA VAL A 55 0.11 11.92 -3.39
C VAL A 55 -1.10 11.56 -4.24
N GLU A 56 -0.97 11.65 -5.54
CA GLU A 56 -2.10 11.34 -6.42
C GLU A 56 -2.48 9.87 -6.34
N LEU A 57 -1.49 9.00 -6.31
CA LEU A 57 -1.75 7.58 -6.21
C LEU A 57 -2.45 7.24 -4.90
N THR A 58 -2.00 7.85 -3.81
CA THR A 58 -2.61 7.62 -2.51
C THR A 58 -4.08 8.05 -2.52
N MET A 59 -4.35 9.20 -3.11
CA MET A 59 -5.73 9.69 -3.18
C MET A 59 -6.62 8.75 -3.99
N LEU A 60 -6.11 8.23 -5.10
CA LEU A 60 -6.89 7.31 -5.90
C LEU A 60 -7.19 6.02 -5.15
N ILE A 61 -6.21 5.54 -4.42
CA ILE A 61 -6.40 4.31 -3.66
C ILE A 61 -7.35 4.54 -2.50
N GLU A 62 -7.28 5.68 -1.86
CA GLU A 62 -8.23 6.01 -0.80
C GLU A 62 -9.66 6.00 -1.34
N LYS A 63 -9.87 6.58 -2.50
CA LYS A 63 -11.19 6.61 -3.07
C LYS A 63 -11.68 5.22 -3.42
N GLU A 64 -10.79 4.40 -3.91
CA GLU A 64 -11.18 3.07 -4.37
C GLU A 64 -11.41 2.12 -3.20
N PHE A 65 -10.58 2.19 -2.17
CA PHE A 65 -10.59 1.18 -1.11
C PHE A 65 -11.23 1.65 0.19
N VAL A 66 -11.19 2.95 0.47
CA VAL A 66 -11.79 3.48 1.70
C VAL A 66 -13.12 4.15 1.40
N LYS A 67 -13.28 4.66 0.22
CA LYS A 67 -14.51 5.27 -0.25
C LYS A 67 -14.81 6.58 0.44
N ARG A 68 -13.80 7.26 0.88
CA ARG A 68 -13.96 8.58 1.46
C ARG A 68 -12.61 9.27 1.41
N GLU A 69 -12.61 10.55 1.62
CA GLU A 69 -11.36 11.28 1.68
C GLU A 69 -10.75 11.17 3.04
N ILE A 70 -9.44 11.10 3.08
CA ILE A 70 -8.70 11.03 4.32
C ILE A 70 -7.85 12.28 4.36
N ALA A 71 -8.01 13.05 5.41
CA ALA A 71 -7.31 14.25 5.56
C ALA A 71 -5.86 14.09 5.75
N ASP A 72 -4.93 14.37 5.69
CA ASP A 72 -3.62 14.32 6.09
C ASP A 72 -2.98 13.04 5.94
N SER A 73 -2.33 12.77 4.98
CA SER A 73 -1.97 11.52 4.87
C SER A 73 -0.70 11.17 4.31
N SER A 74 -0.23 11.79 3.35
CA SER A 74 0.78 11.15 2.59
C SER A 74 2.18 11.51 2.91
N ASP A 75 2.39 12.36 3.86
CA ASP A 75 3.74 12.80 4.17
C ASP A 75 4.65 11.68 4.57
N GLU A 76 4.13 10.66 5.17
CA GLU A 76 4.96 9.62 5.71
C GLU A 76 4.92 8.36 4.88
N ILE A 77 4.34 8.40 3.70
CA ILE A 77 4.25 7.21 2.88
C ILE A 77 5.45 7.19 1.95
N GLU A 78 6.35 6.26 2.20
CA GLU A 78 7.55 6.10 1.38
C GLU A 78 7.57 4.75 0.69
N PHE A 79 7.07 3.72 1.34
CA PHE A 79 7.07 2.36 0.79
C PHE A 79 5.67 1.91 0.49
N VAL A 80 5.56 0.94 -0.38
CA VAL A 80 4.25 0.37 -0.70
C VAL A 80 3.57 -0.13 0.57
N GLY A 81 4.34 -0.73 1.47
CA GLY A 81 3.79 -1.21 2.73
C GLY A 81 3.20 -0.12 3.60
N ASP A 82 3.77 1.08 3.53
CA ASP A 82 3.22 2.22 4.28
C ASP A 82 1.83 2.56 3.78
N LEU A 83 1.64 2.52 2.47
CA LEU A 83 0.34 2.82 1.90
C LEU A 83 -0.68 1.73 2.26
N ILE A 84 -0.26 0.48 2.21
CA ILE A 84 -1.15 -0.61 2.58
C ILE A 84 -1.61 -0.45 4.03
N SER A 85 -0.70 -0.14 4.93
CA SER A 85 -1.04 0.07 6.33
C SER A 85 -1.97 1.25 6.53
N HIS A 86 -1.73 2.31 5.78
CA HIS A 86 -2.56 3.50 5.84
C HIS A 86 -4.00 3.16 5.45
N ILE A 87 -4.17 2.41 4.38
CA ILE A 87 -5.50 2.03 3.93
C ILE A 87 -6.15 1.06 4.92
N GLU A 88 -5.37 0.11 5.42
CA GLU A 88 -5.89 -0.87 6.36
C GLU A 88 -6.47 -0.19 7.59
N VAL A 89 -5.74 0.75 8.14
CA VAL A 89 -6.18 1.46 9.34
C VAL A 89 -7.49 2.22 9.08
N HIS A 90 -7.60 2.84 7.93
CA HIS A 90 -8.76 3.67 7.64
C HIS A 90 -9.97 2.85 7.19
N GLN A 91 -9.75 1.64 6.70
CA GLN A 91 -10.87 0.78 6.37
C GLN A 91 -11.59 0.30 7.60
N GLN A 92 -10.88 0.16 8.70
CA GLN A 92 -11.48 -0.35 9.90
C GLN A 92 -12.21 0.69 10.69
N GLY A 93 -11.95 1.90 10.43
CA GLY A 93 -12.55 2.97 11.19
C GLY A 93 -13.89 3.37 10.68
#